data_87c7c15036b1f767b81a973e680fd206
#
_entry.id   87c7c15036b1f767b81a973e680fd206
#
_cell.length_a   1.000
_cell.length_b   1.000
_cell.length_c   1.000
_cell.angle_alpha   90.00
_cell.angle_beta   90.00
_cell.angle_gamma   90.00
#
_symmetry.space_group_name_H-M   'P 1'
#
loop_
_entity.id
_entity.type
_entity.pdbx_description
1 polymer ?
#
loop_
_entity_poly.entity_id
_entity_poly.type
_entity_poly.pdbx_seq_one_letter_code
_entity_poly.pdbx_strand_id
1 'polypeptide(L)'
;SKGIKRIDFNQSLDARLFTEERATSLIGTPFGPLRFAWDHKDHDGHVPKAIKLAQKLKICRKGDWKSQAFYHRAAILVLYNFNERPQEFYHRIREIISLGASACPMKFAPIDSLEKAYVGKHWTKNQVHAVKKIAGNQGIIHVESKQEFESMWGKDEKEFMRIINYPVSKLSLLVKARRERHTRKNANIAYDNLLK
;
A
#
# COMPACT_ATOMS: atom_id res chain seq x y z
N SER A 1 21.31 -31.88 4.79
CA SER A 1 20.74 -30.81 5.63
C SER A 1 19.69 -30.07 4.81
N LYS A 2 18.43 -30.03 5.28
CA LYS A 2 17.40 -29.18 4.70
C LYS A 2 17.75 -27.74 5.06
N GLY A 3 18.43 -27.02 4.16
CA GLY A 3 18.79 -25.62 4.37
C GLY A 3 17.55 -24.74 4.59
N ILE A 4 17.71 -23.63 5.30
CA ILE A 4 16.66 -22.61 5.49
C ILE A 4 16.24 -22.10 4.11
N LYS A 5 14.99 -22.35 3.73
CA LYS A 5 14.48 -21.97 2.41
C LYS A 5 14.14 -20.47 2.33
N ARG A 6 13.71 -19.85 3.44
CA ARG A 6 13.29 -18.46 3.49
C ARG A 6 13.15 -17.96 4.92
N ILE A 7 13.53 -16.70 5.17
CA ILE A 7 13.30 -15.97 6.42
C ILE A 7 12.21 -14.93 6.15
N ASP A 8 11.22 -14.84 7.01
CA ASP A 8 10.15 -13.84 6.94
C ASP A 8 10.11 -13.03 8.25
N PHE A 9 10.42 -11.74 8.16
CA PHE A 9 10.23 -10.79 9.25
C PHE A 9 8.78 -10.29 9.27
N ASN A 10 7.88 -11.14 9.73
CA ASN A 10 6.44 -10.90 9.68
C ASN A 10 5.99 -9.61 10.40
N GLN A 11 6.75 -9.19 11.42
CA GLN A 11 6.45 -8.01 12.24
C GLN A 11 6.93 -6.68 11.65
N SER A 12 7.59 -6.69 10.51
CA SER A 12 8.29 -5.54 9.92
C SER A 12 9.56 -5.11 10.66
N LEU A 13 10.44 -4.42 9.94
CA LEU A 13 11.64 -3.81 10.48
C LEU A 13 11.39 -2.31 10.71
N ASP A 14 12.03 -1.74 11.72
CA ASP A 14 12.03 -0.30 11.92
C ASP A 14 12.96 0.37 10.91
N ALA A 15 12.37 1.15 9.99
CA ALA A 15 13.09 1.83 8.93
C ALA A 15 14.13 2.85 9.45
N ARG A 16 13.94 3.40 10.67
CA ARG A 16 14.89 4.34 11.31
C ARG A 16 16.18 3.65 11.69
N LEU A 17 16.11 2.35 11.96
CA LEU A 17 17.26 1.52 12.34
C LEU A 17 17.90 0.81 11.13
N PHE A 18 17.36 0.95 9.93
CA PHE A 18 17.84 0.31 8.71
C PHE A 18 19.00 1.14 8.10
N THR A 19 20.16 1.08 8.75
CA THR A 19 21.39 1.72 8.30
C THR A 19 22.14 0.88 7.26
N GLU A 20 23.11 1.47 6.52
CA GLU A 20 23.91 0.73 5.53
C GLU A 20 24.69 -0.42 6.18
N GLU A 21 25.24 -0.21 7.36
CA GLU A 21 25.95 -1.24 8.13
C GLU A 21 25.03 -2.43 8.43
N ARG A 22 23.85 -2.18 9.03
CA ARG A 22 22.89 -3.25 9.38
C ARG A 22 22.30 -3.91 8.15
N ALA A 23 22.03 -3.16 7.11
CA ALA A 23 21.48 -3.69 5.87
C ALA A 23 22.49 -4.61 5.15
N THR A 24 23.78 -4.28 5.20
CA THR A 24 24.85 -5.09 4.61
C THR A 24 24.90 -6.49 5.20
N SER A 25 24.63 -6.66 6.50
CA SER A 25 24.60 -7.99 7.16
C SER A 25 23.45 -8.88 6.65
N LEU A 26 22.49 -8.30 5.95
CA LEU A 26 21.34 -9.04 5.38
C LEU A 26 21.60 -9.51 3.94
N ILE A 27 22.69 -9.09 3.31
CA ILE A 27 23.02 -9.48 1.94
C ILE A 27 23.23 -11.01 1.86
N GLY A 28 22.62 -11.65 0.86
CA GLY A 28 22.70 -13.11 0.69
C GLY A 28 21.73 -13.92 1.55
N THR A 29 21.02 -13.28 2.46
CA THR A 29 19.97 -13.94 3.26
C THR A 29 18.71 -14.18 2.41
N PRO A 30 18.15 -15.39 2.37
CA PRO A 30 16.96 -15.69 1.58
C PRO A 30 15.72 -15.13 2.28
N PHE A 31 15.40 -13.87 2.05
CA PHE A 31 14.21 -13.25 2.61
C PHE A 31 12.93 -13.64 1.87
N GLY A 32 11.82 -13.66 2.64
CA GLY A 32 10.50 -13.31 2.18
C GLY A 32 10.43 -11.83 1.77
N PRO A 33 9.23 -11.23 1.72
CA PRO A 33 9.18 -9.79 1.49
C PRO A 33 9.86 -9.06 2.65
N LEU A 34 10.78 -8.13 2.30
CA LEU A 34 11.34 -7.21 3.28
C LEU A 34 10.24 -6.25 3.71
N ARG A 35 9.88 -6.26 5.00
CA ARG A 35 8.78 -5.43 5.50
C ARG A 35 9.28 -4.27 6.34
N PHE A 36 8.69 -3.07 6.09
CA PHE A 36 8.81 -1.90 6.94
C PHE A 36 7.43 -1.41 7.35
N ALA A 37 7.33 -0.71 8.48
CA ALA A 37 6.11 -0.03 8.90
C ALA A 37 6.23 1.48 8.65
N TRP A 38 5.16 2.08 8.11
CA TRP A 38 5.02 3.52 7.96
C TRP A 38 3.71 3.97 8.62
N ASP A 39 3.74 4.01 9.94
CA ASP A 39 2.55 4.22 10.75
C ASP A 39 2.36 5.67 11.16
N HIS A 40 3.42 6.47 11.19
CA HIS A 40 3.43 7.84 11.70
C HIS A 40 4.34 8.75 10.87
N LYS A 41 4.13 10.07 11.00
CA LYS A 41 4.98 11.11 10.37
C LYS A 41 6.45 11.02 10.76
N ASP A 42 6.75 10.56 11.96
CA ASP A 42 8.14 10.36 12.41
C ASP A 42 8.91 9.35 11.54
N HIS A 43 8.21 8.57 10.75
CA HIS A 43 8.79 7.64 9.78
C HIS A 43 8.97 8.28 8.39
N ASP A 44 8.49 9.52 8.19
CA ASP A 44 8.63 10.23 6.92
C ASP A 44 10.11 10.43 6.60
N GLY A 45 10.48 10.18 5.35
CA GLY A 45 11.87 10.18 4.92
C GLY A 45 12.69 8.96 5.33
N HIS A 46 12.38 8.26 6.44
CA HIS A 46 13.10 7.05 6.85
C HIS A 46 12.69 5.85 5.99
N VAL A 47 11.39 5.62 5.80
CA VAL A 47 10.90 4.50 4.99
C VAL A 47 11.34 4.63 3.52
N PRO A 48 11.21 5.78 2.85
CA PRO A 48 11.75 5.95 1.50
C PRO A 48 13.26 5.70 1.40
N LYS A 49 14.04 6.15 2.40
CA LYS A 49 15.49 5.89 2.45
C LYS A 49 15.77 4.39 2.60
N ALA A 50 15.07 3.71 3.49
CA ALA A 50 15.23 2.27 3.72
C ALA A 50 14.91 1.46 2.46
N ILE A 51 13.83 1.81 1.73
CA ILE A 51 13.47 1.17 0.46
C ILE A 51 14.61 1.35 -0.56
N LYS A 52 15.07 2.58 -0.77
CA LYS A 52 16.17 2.88 -1.72
C LYS A 52 17.46 2.16 -1.36
N LEU A 53 17.80 2.12 -0.07
CA LEU A 53 18.98 1.42 0.43
C LEU A 53 18.87 -0.10 0.17
N ALA A 54 17.75 -0.72 0.50
CA ALA A 54 17.53 -2.13 0.27
C ALA A 54 17.61 -2.49 -1.22
N GLN A 55 17.12 -1.61 -2.10
CA GLN A 55 17.23 -1.76 -3.55
C GLN A 55 18.69 -1.59 -4.04
N LYS A 56 19.41 -0.57 -3.53
CA LYS A 56 20.84 -0.33 -3.84
C LYS A 56 21.69 -1.55 -3.49
N LEU A 57 21.46 -2.15 -2.33
CA LEU A 57 22.17 -3.33 -1.83
C LEU A 57 21.64 -4.65 -2.41
N LYS A 58 20.66 -4.61 -3.31
CA LYS A 58 20.02 -5.78 -3.93
C LYS A 58 19.39 -6.77 -2.92
N ILE A 59 19.08 -6.31 -1.71
CA ILE A 59 18.35 -7.08 -0.71
C ILE A 59 16.90 -7.29 -1.16
N CYS A 60 16.30 -6.26 -1.77
CA CYS A 60 15.04 -6.39 -2.50
C CYS A 60 15.17 -5.82 -3.91
N ARG A 61 14.30 -6.24 -4.81
CA ARG A 61 14.26 -5.71 -6.18
C ARG A 61 13.36 -4.47 -6.22
N LYS A 62 13.75 -3.48 -7.01
CA LYS A 62 12.81 -2.46 -7.46
C LYS A 62 11.78 -3.15 -8.34
N GLY A 63 10.51 -3.02 -8.00
CA GLY A 63 9.44 -3.56 -8.84
C GLY A 63 9.49 -2.86 -10.19
N ASP A 64 9.71 -3.63 -11.24
CA ASP A 64 9.16 -3.26 -12.51
C ASP A 64 7.65 -3.57 -12.47
N TRP A 65 6.86 -2.77 -13.12
CA TRP A 65 5.40 -2.94 -13.16
C TRP A 65 4.96 -4.29 -13.77
N LYS A 66 5.87 -5.04 -14.38
CA LYS A 66 5.63 -6.31 -15.05
C LYS A 66 5.92 -7.54 -14.19
N SER A 67 6.65 -7.37 -13.10
CA SER A 67 7.05 -8.50 -12.25
C SER A 67 6.02 -8.74 -11.13
N GLN A 68 5.30 -9.84 -11.20
CA GLN A 68 4.35 -10.30 -10.17
C GLN A 68 5.03 -10.77 -8.88
N ALA A 69 6.34 -10.73 -8.78
CA ALA A 69 7.08 -11.29 -7.65
C ALA A 69 7.03 -10.36 -6.42
N PHE A 70 5.88 -10.32 -5.75
CA PHE A 70 5.70 -9.66 -4.43
C PHE A 70 6.83 -9.95 -3.45
N TYR A 71 7.27 -11.20 -3.41
CA TYR A 71 8.31 -11.67 -2.49
C TYR A 71 9.69 -11.05 -2.70
N HIS A 72 9.94 -10.40 -3.82
CA HIS A 72 11.22 -9.77 -4.12
C HIS A 72 11.21 -8.24 -3.93
N ARG A 73 10.06 -7.67 -3.57
CA ARG A 73 9.90 -6.23 -3.31
C ARG A 73 9.87 -5.95 -1.81
N ALA A 74 10.16 -4.71 -1.44
CA ALA A 74 9.81 -4.26 -0.10
C ALA A 74 8.28 -4.15 0.02
N ALA A 75 7.74 -4.60 1.15
CA ALA A 75 6.34 -4.51 1.51
C ALA A 75 6.18 -3.54 2.68
N ILE A 76 5.44 -2.47 2.49
CA ILE A 76 5.32 -1.41 3.48
C ILE A 76 3.94 -1.47 4.11
N LEU A 77 3.91 -1.76 5.41
CA LEU A 77 2.69 -1.67 6.21
C LEU A 77 2.36 -0.19 6.41
N VAL A 78 1.17 0.24 6.04
CA VAL A 78 0.74 1.65 6.13
C VAL A 78 -0.54 1.73 6.91
N LEU A 79 -0.48 2.33 8.10
CA LEU A 79 -1.67 2.56 8.91
C LEU A 79 -2.62 3.56 8.24
N TYR A 80 -3.92 3.25 8.33
CA TYR A 80 -4.99 4.19 8.05
C TYR A 80 -6.04 4.14 9.16
N ASN A 81 -6.94 5.12 9.20
CA ASN A 81 -7.93 5.22 10.27
C ASN A 81 -7.31 5.52 11.66
N PHE A 82 -6.18 6.20 11.68
CA PHE A 82 -5.49 6.65 12.90
C PHE A 82 -5.63 8.17 13.08
N ASN A 83 -4.65 8.82 13.72
CA ASN A 83 -4.69 10.25 14.03
C ASN A 83 -4.46 11.16 12.81
N GLU A 84 -3.99 10.60 11.72
CA GLU A 84 -3.68 11.33 10.49
C GLU A 84 -4.89 11.44 9.57
N ARG A 85 -4.86 12.42 8.68
CA ARG A 85 -5.89 12.61 7.67
C ARG A 85 -5.79 11.59 6.54
N PRO A 86 -6.89 11.27 5.85
CA PRO A 86 -6.87 10.37 4.69
C PRO A 86 -5.85 10.77 3.60
N GLN A 87 -5.61 12.08 3.44
CA GLN A 87 -4.65 12.60 2.46
C GLN A 87 -3.22 12.16 2.76
N GLU A 88 -2.84 12.14 4.04
CA GLU A 88 -1.50 11.72 4.48
C GLU A 88 -1.27 10.22 4.21
N PHE A 89 -2.30 9.41 4.41
CA PHE A 89 -2.29 8.02 3.98
C PHE A 89 -2.11 7.89 2.45
N TYR A 90 -2.83 8.69 1.67
CA TYR A 90 -2.72 8.69 0.21
C TYR A 90 -1.29 9.04 -0.26
N HIS A 91 -0.69 10.08 0.32
CA HIS A 91 0.67 10.47 -0.04
C HIS A 91 1.68 9.36 0.24
N ARG A 92 1.56 8.68 1.37
CA ARG A 92 2.44 7.54 1.69
C ARG A 92 2.29 6.38 0.71
N ILE A 93 1.07 5.93 0.42
CA ILE A 93 0.89 4.82 -0.54
C ILE A 93 1.39 5.20 -1.94
N ARG A 94 1.16 6.44 -2.38
CA ARG A 94 1.65 6.93 -3.65
C ARG A 94 3.17 6.95 -3.72
N GLU A 95 3.84 7.41 -2.67
CA GLU A 95 5.30 7.42 -2.60
C GLU A 95 5.88 6.00 -2.61
N ILE A 96 5.33 5.08 -1.81
CA ILE A 96 5.74 3.67 -1.79
C ILE A 96 5.68 3.07 -3.18
N ILE A 97 4.55 3.24 -3.87
CA ILE A 97 4.35 2.70 -5.23
C ILE A 97 5.33 3.35 -6.21
N SER A 98 5.59 4.66 -6.11
CA SER A 98 6.55 5.35 -6.97
C SER A 98 7.98 4.84 -6.81
N LEU A 99 8.32 4.33 -5.64
CA LEU A 99 9.60 3.70 -5.33
C LEU A 99 9.68 2.24 -5.80
N GLY A 100 8.62 1.69 -6.40
CA GLY A 100 8.57 0.29 -6.83
C GLY A 100 8.48 -0.70 -5.68
N ALA A 101 7.96 -0.28 -4.53
CA ALA A 101 7.61 -1.13 -3.40
C ALA A 101 6.09 -1.42 -3.38
N SER A 102 5.65 -2.34 -2.53
CA SER A 102 4.24 -2.69 -2.35
C SER A 102 3.70 -2.04 -1.08
N ALA A 103 2.54 -1.40 -1.14
CA ALA A 103 1.87 -0.85 0.03
C ALA A 103 0.85 -1.86 0.58
N CYS A 104 0.84 -2.02 1.90
CA CYS A 104 -0.06 -2.91 2.63
C CYS A 104 -0.88 -2.08 3.63
N PRO A 105 -2.06 -1.57 3.23
CA PRO A 105 -2.93 -0.82 4.12
C PRO A 105 -3.37 -1.63 5.34
N MET A 106 -3.11 -1.11 6.54
CA MET A 106 -3.48 -1.70 7.81
C MET A 106 -4.48 -0.80 8.52
N LYS A 107 -5.68 -1.32 8.79
CA LYS A 107 -6.68 -0.56 9.55
C LYS A 107 -6.26 -0.48 11.01
N PHE A 108 -6.10 0.73 11.54
CA PHE A 108 -5.94 0.93 12.97
C PHE A 108 -7.26 0.71 13.71
N ALA A 109 -7.16 0.03 14.84
CA ALA A 109 -8.18 -0.02 15.88
C ALA A 109 -7.46 -0.13 17.24
N PRO A 110 -7.90 0.59 18.29
CA PRO A 110 -7.35 0.45 19.63
C PRO A 110 -7.47 -0.99 20.13
N ILE A 111 -6.44 -1.46 20.83
CA ILE A 111 -6.39 -2.86 21.32
C ILE A 111 -7.46 -3.11 22.41
N ASP A 112 -7.74 -2.10 23.20
CA ASP A 112 -8.74 -2.08 24.27
C ASP A 112 -10.15 -1.80 23.80
N SER A 113 -10.32 -1.47 22.52
CA SER A 113 -11.65 -1.23 21.93
C SER A 113 -12.33 -2.56 21.65
N LEU A 114 -13.37 -2.87 22.42
CA LEU A 114 -14.32 -3.97 22.15
C LEU A 114 -15.12 -3.70 20.85
N GLU A 115 -15.16 -2.46 20.39
CA GLU A 115 -15.90 -2.07 19.21
C GLU A 115 -15.05 -2.25 17.94
N LYS A 116 -15.40 -3.24 17.13
CA LYS A 116 -14.87 -3.39 15.75
C LYS A 116 -15.19 -2.18 14.84
N ALA A 117 -15.95 -1.22 15.35
CA ALA A 117 -16.48 -0.05 14.63
C ALA A 117 -15.62 1.21 14.81
N TYR A 118 -14.42 1.12 15.42
CA TYR A 118 -13.58 2.30 15.60
C TYR A 118 -13.34 3.08 14.30
N VAL A 119 -13.54 4.39 14.40
CA VAL A 119 -13.26 5.35 13.34
C VAL A 119 -12.38 6.46 13.91
N GLY A 120 -11.22 6.67 13.30
CA GLY A 120 -10.25 7.69 13.72
C GLY A 120 -10.80 9.11 13.58
N LYS A 121 -10.28 10.04 14.39
CA LYS A 121 -10.76 11.43 14.50
C LYS A 121 -10.96 12.17 13.16
N HIS A 122 -10.10 11.90 12.18
CA HIS A 122 -10.11 12.59 10.89
C HIS A 122 -10.73 11.74 9.77
N TRP A 123 -11.31 10.60 10.12
CA TRP A 123 -11.89 9.64 9.18
C TRP A 123 -13.41 9.58 9.32
N THR A 124 -14.08 9.18 8.27
CA THR A 124 -15.49 8.78 8.32
C THR A 124 -15.60 7.26 8.13
N LYS A 125 -16.67 6.67 8.63
CA LYS A 125 -16.97 5.24 8.46
C LYS A 125 -16.96 4.84 6.98
N ASN A 126 -17.50 5.72 6.12
CA ASN A 126 -17.53 5.51 4.67
C ASN A 126 -16.11 5.46 4.08
N GLN A 127 -15.24 6.41 4.46
CA GLN A 127 -13.84 6.46 3.99
C GLN A 127 -13.06 5.21 4.40
N VAL A 128 -13.21 4.76 5.65
CA VAL A 128 -12.56 3.54 6.15
C VAL A 128 -13.02 2.32 5.36
N HIS A 129 -14.30 2.19 5.08
CA HIS A 129 -14.84 1.12 4.26
C HIS A 129 -14.38 1.22 2.80
N ALA A 130 -14.30 2.43 2.26
CA ALA A 130 -13.83 2.68 0.91
C ALA A 130 -12.38 2.22 0.73
N VAL A 131 -11.47 2.62 1.62
CA VAL A 131 -10.07 2.19 1.59
C VAL A 131 -9.97 0.67 1.64
N LYS A 132 -10.68 0.01 2.58
CA LYS A 132 -10.73 -1.46 2.65
C LYS A 132 -11.21 -2.09 1.34
N LYS A 133 -12.23 -1.52 0.72
CA LYS A 133 -12.82 -2.05 -0.52
C LYS A 133 -11.87 -1.91 -1.71
N ILE A 134 -11.18 -0.77 -1.81
CA ILE A 134 -10.22 -0.50 -2.90
C ILE A 134 -8.98 -1.39 -2.73
N ALA A 135 -8.44 -1.52 -1.53
CA ALA A 135 -7.28 -2.37 -1.24
C ALA A 135 -7.56 -3.86 -1.51
N GLY A 136 -8.84 -4.26 -1.45
CA GLY A 136 -9.29 -5.64 -1.71
C GLY A 136 -8.99 -6.60 -0.56
N ASN A 137 -9.32 -7.88 -0.77
CA ASN A 137 -9.25 -8.89 0.28
C ASN A 137 -7.81 -9.26 0.68
N GLN A 138 -6.84 -9.01 -0.17
CA GLN A 138 -5.43 -9.35 0.12
C GLN A 138 -4.71 -8.26 0.92
N GLY A 139 -5.32 -7.07 1.08
CA GLY A 139 -4.73 -5.96 1.82
C GLY A 139 -3.41 -5.43 1.26
N ILE A 140 -3.05 -5.83 0.03
CA ILE A 140 -1.81 -5.44 -0.62
C ILE A 140 -2.16 -4.69 -1.89
N ILE A 141 -1.61 -3.48 -2.04
CA ILE A 141 -1.74 -2.72 -3.27
C ILE A 141 -0.69 -3.25 -4.25
N HIS A 142 -1.15 -4.13 -5.13
CA HIS A 142 -0.42 -4.53 -6.30
C HIS A 142 -0.93 -3.72 -7.48
N VAL A 143 -0.05 -3.01 -8.13
CA VAL A 143 -0.36 -2.29 -9.36
C VAL A 143 0.71 -2.60 -10.40
N GLU A 144 0.27 -2.80 -11.64
CA GLU A 144 1.14 -3.11 -12.77
C GLU A 144 1.62 -1.84 -13.49
N SER A 145 0.99 -0.70 -13.21
CA SER A 145 1.34 0.58 -13.78
C SER A 145 0.90 1.77 -12.92
N LYS A 146 1.52 2.93 -13.16
CA LYS A 146 1.09 4.20 -12.58
C LYS A 146 -0.38 4.50 -12.91
N GLN A 147 -0.79 4.24 -14.14
CA GLN A 147 -2.18 4.44 -14.57
C GLN A 147 -3.15 3.56 -13.80
N GLU A 148 -2.77 2.33 -13.51
CA GLU A 148 -3.59 1.45 -12.69
C GLU A 148 -3.72 2.00 -11.27
N PHE A 149 -2.62 2.42 -10.62
CA PHE A 149 -2.68 3.08 -9.34
C PHE A 149 -3.60 4.29 -9.37
N GLU A 150 -3.40 5.20 -10.31
CA GLU A 150 -4.19 6.41 -10.46
C GLU A 150 -5.68 6.11 -10.72
N SER A 151 -5.97 5.06 -11.48
CA SER A 151 -7.35 4.64 -11.72
C SER A 151 -8.05 4.12 -10.45
N MET A 152 -7.33 3.51 -9.53
CA MET A 152 -7.88 2.95 -8.30
C MET A 152 -7.93 3.95 -7.14
N TRP A 153 -6.86 4.73 -7.01
CA TRP A 153 -6.62 5.58 -5.85
C TRP A 153 -6.74 7.09 -6.16
N GLY A 154 -6.86 7.46 -7.43
CA GLY A 154 -6.84 8.84 -7.90
C GLY A 154 -5.44 9.30 -8.33
N LYS A 155 -5.40 10.24 -9.26
CA LYS A 155 -4.16 10.84 -9.77
C LYS A 155 -3.56 11.87 -8.81
N ASP A 156 -4.40 12.45 -7.96
CA ASP A 156 -4.05 13.45 -6.97
C ASP A 156 -4.91 13.31 -5.70
N GLU A 157 -4.59 14.11 -4.69
CA GLU A 157 -5.28 14.13 -3.40
C GLU A 157 -6.78 14.44 -3.56
N LYS A 158 -7.13 15.39 -4.41
CA LYS A 158 -8.52 15.81 -4.65
C LYS A 158 -9.34 14.66 -5.22
N GLU A 159 -8.78 13.95 -6.19
CA GLU A 159 -9.45 12.80 -6.80
C GLU A 159 -9.54 11.62 -5.82
N PHE A 160 -8.48 11.36 -5.06
CA PHE A 160 -8.50 10.37 -3.98
C PHE A 160 -9.63 10.65 -2.99
N MET A 161 -9.72 11.88 -2.47
CA MET A 161 -10.77 12.27 -1.53
C MET A 161 -12.16 12.11 -2.13
N ARG A 162 -12.33 12.43 -3.42
CA ARG A 162 -13.61 12.18 -4.11
C ARG A 162 -13.95 10.70 -4.15
N ILE A 163 -12.98 9.85 -4.44
CA ILE A 163 -13.17 8.40 -4.52
C ILE A 163 -13.58 7.80 -3.19
N ILE A 164 -12.87 8.11 -2.10
CA ILE A 164 -13.17 7.51 -0.79
C ILE A 164 -14.42 8.08 -0.12
N ASN A 165 -14.91 9.23 -0.58
CA ASN A 165 -16.18 9.80 -0.15
C ASN A 165 -17.40 9.25 -0.92
N TYR A 166 -17.18 8.48 -1.98
CA TYR A 166 -18.27 7.83 -2.70
C TYR A 166 -19.01 6.83 -1.81
N PRO A 167 -20.34 6.70 -1.96
CA PRO A 167 -21.08 5.66 -1.27
C PRO A 167 -20.50 4.28 -1.55
N VAL A 168 -20.28 3.46 -0.51
CA VAL A 168 -19.62 2.14 -0.65
C VAL A 168 -20.36 1.22 -1.61
N SER A 169 -21.69 1.32 -1.70
CA SER A 169 -22.51 0.59 -2.66
C SER A 169 -22.13 0.90 -4.11
N LYS A 170 -21.95 2.18 -4.42
CA LYS A 170 -21.50 2.62 -5.76
C LYS A 170 -20.02 2.32 -6.00
N LEU A 171 -19.19 2.41 -4.96
CA LEU A 171 -17.76 2.09 -5.04
C LEU A 171 -17.51 0.64 -5.46
N SER A 172 -18.36 -0.29 -5.06
CA SER A 172 -18.27 -1.69 -5.49
C SER A 172 -18.40 -1.84 -7.01
N LEU A 173 -19.30 -1.08 -7.62
CA LEU A 173 -19.46 -1.05 -9.08
C LEU A 173 -18.24 -0.43 -9.76
N LEU A 174 -17.71 0.67 -9.19
CA LEU A 174 -16.48 1.31 -9.71
C LEU A 174 -15.27 0.37 -9.67
N VAL A 175 -15.04 -0.32 -8.54
CA VAL A 175 -13.94 -1.29 -8.41
C VAL A 175 -14.10 -2.45 -9.38
N LYS A 176 -15.32 -2.95 -9.56
CA LYS A 176 -15.64 -4.00 -10.53
C LYS A 176 -15.37 -3.53 -11.97
N ALA A 177 -15.91 -2.37 -12.35
CA ALA A 177 -15.69 -1.78 -13.67
C ALA A 177 -14.21 -1.53 -13.98
N ARG A 178 -13.41 -1.12 -12.98
CA ARG A 178 -11.97 -0.92 -13.11
C ARG A 178 -11.21 -2.22 -13.31
N ARG A 179 -11.57 -3.29 -12.60
CA ARG A 179 -10.98 -4.63 -12.80
C ARG A 179 -11.32 -5.19 -14.18
N GLU A 180 -12.52 -4.94 -14.66
CA GLU A 180 -12.96 -5.38 -15.99
C GLU A 180 -12.32 -4.60 -17.14
N ARG A 181 -11.86 -3.35 -16.89
CA ARG A 181 -11.06 -2.58 -17.86
C ARG A 181 -9.73 -3.21 -18.19
N HIS A 182 -9.04 -3.78 -17.19
CA HIS A 182 -7.79 -4.48 -17.42
C HIS A 182 -7.96 -5.72 -18.31
N THR A 183 -9.17 -6.30 -18.32
CA THR A 183 -9.50 -7.46 -19.16
C THR A 183 -10.08 -7.07 -20.53
N ARG A 184 -10.52 -5.82 -20.74
CA ARG A 184 -11.18 -5.39 -21.99
C ARG A 184 -10.79 -3.97 -22.38
N LYS A 185 -10.10 -3.82 -23.51
CA LYS A 185 -9.69 -2.53 -24.12
C LYS A 185 -10.82 -1.51 -24.37
N ASN A 186 -12.10 -1.86 -24.23
CA ASN A 186 -13.25 -1.05 -24.64
C ASN A 186 -14.07 -0.44 -23.49
N ALA A 187 -13.60 -0.44 -22.23
CA ALA A 187 -14.42 -0.01 -21.09
C ALA A 187 -14.27 1.47 -20.68
N ASN A 188 -13.65 2.32 -21.51
CA ASN A 188 -13.40 3.74 -21.17
C ASN A 188 -14.68 4.58 -21.03
N ILE A 189 -15.75 4.23 -21.74
CA ILE A 189 -16.99 5.03 -21.81
C ILE A 189 -17.84 4.85 -20.53
N ALA A 190 -17.85 3.67 -19.93
CA ALA A 190 -18.68 3.38 -18.74
C ALA A 190 -18.21 4.09 -17.46
N TYR A 191 -16.94 4.43 -17.37
CA TYR A 191 -16.35 5.09 -16.20
C TYR A 191 -16.70 6.57 -16.10
N ASP A 192 -16.58 7.30 -17.20
CA ASP A 192 -16.87 8.73 -17.22
C ASP A 192 -18.36 9.01 -16.99
N ASN A 193 -19.22 8.08 -17.37
CA ASN A 193 -20.68 8.17 -17.13
C ASN A 193 -21.09 7.81 -15.68
N LEU A 194 -20.28 7.04 -14.95
CA LEU A 194 -20.54 6.74 -13.54
C LEU A 194 -20.04 7.82 -12.56
N LEU A 195 -19.17 8.72 -13.06
CA LEU A 195 -18.61 9.83 -12.27
C LEU A 195 -19.33 11.17 -12.51
N LYS A 196 -20.24 11.23 -13.47
CA LYS A 196 -21.18 12.34 -13.68
C LYS A 196 -22.41 12.13 -12.81
#